data_cac55dbe36247979b13f249f9f2465fe
#
_entry.id   cac55dbe36247979b13f249f9f2465fe
#
_cell.length_a   1.000
_cell.length_b   1.000
_cell.length_c   1.000
_cell.angle_alpha   90.00
_cell.angle_beta   90.00
_cell.angle_gamma   90.00
#
_symmetry.space_group_name_H-M   'P 1'
#
loop_
_entity.id
_entity.type
_entity.pdbx_description
1 polymer ?
#
loop_
_entity_poly.entity_id
_entity_poly.type
_entity_poly.pdbx_seq_one_letter_code
_entity_poly.pdbx_strand_id
1 'polypeptide(L)'
;MVLMANQKYAAMVMDARSGEILHSENANKRLHPASLTKMMTLYVVFQAVENGEISLDKKVKISRHAASEPPSKLYLRSGQKVKLRYLIRAAAVKSANDAATALGEAIEGSEAAFARRRNRTAKAMGMNRTTFKNAHGLTEPGHLSTARDMTILGRHLFYDFPEYYNLFARKTTSAGSTKVRNTNRRFLSNYRGADGIKTGYTRAAGYNLVASANRNGERIITTVFGGRSTTTRNAQVAKLMNLGFKKAPRNVKIQKPKPPSYTAIARASQVKSISKSLRPKIRPENNENVILIATNEYRSDILSALKQAQIEDKLVGQTSEVYTNISYNPEPKPAYKIETVDYPRTISRLTSSGQKDWGIDIGTYPNRFIADKILIKTALSEMISLEGSLRKVVKNKYGFRATFLGLSESKAGQACERLRNRNISCDIISPG
;
A
#
# COMPACT_ATOMS: atom_id res chain seq x y z
N MET A 1 -8.73 44.36 9.28
CA MET A 1 -9.22 43.23 8.46
C MET A 1 -8.49 41.97 8.93
N VAL A 2 -9.08 41.17 9.82
CA VAL A 2 -8.48 39.92 10.31
C VAL A 2 -8.51 38.93 9.15
N LEU A 3 -7.35 38.65 8.58
CA LEU A 3 -7.19 37.56 7.61
C LEU A 3 -7.67 36.24 8.28
N MET A 4 -8.86 35.78 7.92
CA MET A 4 -9.32 34.46 8.31
C MET A 4 -8.28 33.46 7.87
N ALA A 5 -7.53 32.93 8.84
CA ALA A 5 -6.53 31.90 8.59
C ALA A 5 -7.22 30.73 7.86
N ASN A 6 -6.66 30.30 6.73
CA ASN A 6 -7.21 29.17 5.97
C ASN A 6 -7.24 27.94 6.87
N GLN A 7 -8.43 27.59 7.38
CA GLN A 7 -8.62 26.52 8.36
C GLN A 7 -8.09 25.17 7.90
N LYS A 8 -7.84 24.99 6.59
CA LYS A 8 -7.34 23.75 6.00
C LYS A 8 -5.82 23.76 5.75
N TYR A 9 -5.14 24.87 6.02
CA TYR A 9 -3.72 25.00 5.73
C TYR A 9 -2.85 24.36 6.82
N ALA A 10 -1.87 23.55 6.37
CA ALA A 10 -0.77 23.08 7.19
C ALA A 10 0.45 22.84 6.29
N ALA A 11 1.64 23.06 6.83
CA ALA A 11 2.89 22.82 6.11
C ALA A 11 3.98 22.24 7.01
N MET A 12 4.90 21.48 6.40
CA MET A 12 6.11 20.99 7.04
C MET A 12 7.23 20.85 6.03
N VAL A 13 8.44 21.21 6.44
CA VAL A 13 9.67 21.01 5.68
C VAL A 13 10.67 20.26 6.54
N MET A 14 11.26 19.21 5.98
CA MET A 14 12.20 18.32 6.65
C MET A 14 13.44 18.08 5.79
N ASP A 15 14.61 18.11 6.41
CA ASP A 15 15.81 17.52 5.83
C ASP A 15 15.69 15.99 5.91
N ALA A 16 15.59 15.35 4.77
CA ALA A 16 15.41 13.90 4.75
C ALA A 16 16.64 13.13 5.25
N ARG A 17 17.83 13.73 5.20
CA ARG A 17 19.09 13.11 5.65
C ARG A 17 19.10 12.91 7.16
N SER A 18 18.83 13.96 7.93
CA SER A 18 18.83 13.93 9.42
C SER A 18 17.46 13.62 10.01
N GLY A 19 16.37 13.99 9.31
CA GLY A 19 15.03 14.04 9.87
C GLY A 19 14.71 15.34 10.58
N GLU A 20 15.61 16.33 10.53
CA GLU A 20 15.43 17.66 11.14
C GLU A 20 14.28 18.42 10.50
N ILE A 21 13.49 19.11 11.33
CA ILE A 21 12.37 19.92 10.90
C ILE A 21 12.86 21.35 10.67
N LEU A 22 12.86 21.79 9.40
CA LEU A 22 13.34 23.09 8.98
C LEU A 22 12.24 24.17 8.98
N HIS A 23 10.98 23.74 8.88
CA HIS A 23 9.79 24.61 8.98
C HIS A 23 8.57 23.77 9.38
N SER A 24 7.71 24.36 10.21
CA SER A 24 6.48 23.74 10.70
C SER A 24 5.41 24.82 10.91
N GLU A 25 4.26 24.65 10.23
CA GLU A 25 3.09 25.52 10.39
C GLU A 25 1.84 24.66 10.43
N ASN A 26 1.12 24.67 11.53
CA ASN A 26 -0.04 23.80 11.78
C ASN A 26 0.24 22.31 11.51
N ALA A 27 1.51 21.87 11.54
CA ALA A 27 1.96 20.58 11.04
C ALA A 27 1.31 19.38 11.74
N ASN A 28 0.79 19.56 12.95
CA ASN A 28 0.09 18.53 13.72
C ASN A 28 -1.45 18.60 13.59
N LYS A 29 -2.00 19.58 12.82
CA LYS A 29 -3.44 19.67 12.59
C LYS A 29 -3.94 18.47 11.80
N ARG A 30 -4.99 17.81 12.27
CA ARG A 30 -5.63 16.68 11.57
C ARG A 30 -6.51 17.21 10.44
N LEU A 31 -6.14 16.87 9.22
CA LEU A 31 -6.77 17.31 7.98
C LEU A 31 -7.00 16.12 7.05
N HIS A 32 -7.87 16.27 6.05
CA HIS A 32 -8.08 15.25 5.04
C HIS A 32 -6.86 15.13 4.11
N PRO A 33 -6.19 13.96 4.06
CA PRO A 33 -5.02 13.77 3.22
C PRO A 33 -5.36 13.68 1.72
N ALA A 34 -6.59 13.41 1.38
CA ALA A 34 -6.99 13.08 0.01
C ALA A 34 -6.06 11.98 -0.57
N SER A 35 -5.69 12.06 -1.85
CA SER A 35 -4.86 11.02 -2.49
C SER A 35 -3.41 10.93 -1.98
N LEU A 36 -2.98 11.73 -1.00
CA LEU A 36 -1.74 11.46 -0.27
C LEU A 36 -1.82 10.10 0.46
N THR A 37 -3.02 9.65 0.81
CA THR A 37 -3.33 8.31 1.35
C THR A 37 -2.66 7.19 0.56
N LYS A 38 -2.58 7.33 -0.78
CA LYS A 38 -1.97 6.32 -1.65
C LYS A 38 -0.46 6.14 -1.40
N MET A 39 0.19 7.07 -0.72
CA MET A 39 1.58 6.89 -0.28
C MET A 39 1.67 5.72 0.72
N MET A 40 0.75 5.65 1.70
CA MET A 40 0.68 4.52 2.65
C MET A 40 0.19 3.23 1.98
N THR A 41 -0.76 3.33 1.05
CA THR A 41 -1.20 2.18 0.24
C THR A 41 -0.01 1.56 -0.49
N LEU A 42 0.78 2.37 -1.19
CA LEU A 42 1.98 1.91 -1.91
C LEU A 42 3.07 1.42 -0.96
N TYR A 43 3.27 2.07 0.19
CA TYR A 43 4.23 1.63 1.20
C TYR A 43 3.94 0.20 1.66
N VAL A 44 2.69 -0.09 2.04
CA VAL A 44 2.28 -1.44 2.48
C VAL A 44 2.35 -2.46 1.33
N VAL A 45 2.05 -2.04 0.10
CA VAL A 45 2.20 -2.90 -1.09
C VAL A 45 3.68 -3.22 -1.35
N PHE A 46 4.58 -2.24 -1.27
CA PHE A 46 6.02 -2.48 -1.43
C PHE A 46 6.54 -3.40 -0.32
N GLN A 47 6.09 -3.20 0.91
CA GLN A 47 6.41 -4.08 2.03
C GLN A 47 5.94 -5.52 1.78
N ALA A 48 4.72 -5.70 1.29
CA ALA A 48 4.18 -7.02 0.98
C ALA A 48 4.97 -7.71 -0.16
N VAL A 49 5.40 -6.95 -1.17
CA VAL A 49 6.26 -7.47 -2.25
C VAL A 49 7.64 -7.85 -1.71
N GLU A 50 8.27 -7.00 -0.91
CA GLU A 50 9.58 -7.27 -0.29
C GLU A 50 9.54 -8.46 0.68
N ASN A 51 8.42 -8.65 1.39
CA ASN A 51 8.20 -9.80 2.27
C ASN A 51 7.84 -11.09 1.51
N GLY A 52 7.66 -11.03 0.17
CA GLY A 52 7.26 -12.20 -0.63
C GLY A 52 5.81 -12.62 -0.47
N GLU A 53 4.96 -11.78 0.16
CA GLU A 53 3.53 -12.05 0.34
C GLU A 53 2.79 -12.03 -1.01
N ILE A 54 3.26 -11.20 -1.96
CA ILE A 54 2.69 -11.08 -3.29
C ILE A 54 3.78 -10.75 -4.32
N SER A 55 3.67 -11.29 -5.54
CA SER A 55 4.60 -11.01 -6.64
C SER A 55 4.11 -9.81 -7.48
N LEU A 56 5.05 -9.02 -8.00
CA LEU A 56 4.78 -7.95 -8.98
C LEU A 56 4.05 -8.45 -10.24
N ASP A 57 4.24 -9.72 -10.62
CA ASP A 57 3.61 -10.35 -11.78
C ASP A 57 2.27 -11.04 -11.46
N LYS A 58 1.86 -11.07 -10.18
CA LYS A 58 0.56 -11.60 -9.79
C LYS A 58 -0.54 -10.88 -10.56
N LYS A 59 -1.38 -11.65 -11.26
CA LYS A 59 -2.61 -11.15 -11.89
C LYS A 59 -3.68 -10.99 -10.81
N VAL A 60 -4.03 -9.77 -10.49
CA VAL A 60 -5.08 -9.39 -9.54
C VAL A 60 -6.41 -9.36 -10.28
N LYS A 61 -7.42 -10.06 -9.79
CA LYS A 61 -8.81 -9.98 -10.28
C LYS A 61 -9.47 -8.75 -9.67
N ILE A 62 -9.96 -7.85 -10.51
CA ILE A 62 -10.60 -6.61 -10.09
C ILE A 62 -12.00 -6.91 -9.56
N SER A 63 -12.30 -6.48 -8.34
CA SER A 63 -13.62 -6.61 -7.73
C SER A 63 -14.63 -5.62 -8.32
N ARG A 64 -15.92 -5.85 -8.07
CA ARG A 64 -16.98 -4.85 -8.38
C ARG A 64 -16.72 -3.55 -7.61
N HIS A 65 -16.32 -3.65 -6.34
CA HIS A 65 -16.02 -2.52 -5.48
C HIS A 65 -14.88 -1.67 -6.05
N ALA A 66 -13.72 -2.26 -6.37
CA ALA A 66 -12.62 -1.54 -6.99
C ALA A 66 -13.01 -0.89 -8.32
N ALA A 67 -13.76 -1.58 -9.18
CA ALA A 67 -14.20 -1.05 -10.49
C ALA A 67 -15.17 0.14 -10.35
N SER A 68 -16.00 0.18 -9.28
CA SER A 68 -16.98 1.24 -9.04
C SER A 68 -16.37 2.53 -8.49
N GLU A 69 -15.10 2.53 -8.08
CA GLU A 69 -14.46 3.69 -7.47
C GLU A 69 -14.62 4.97 -8.32
N PRO A 70 -14.87 6.12 -7.67
CA PRO A 70 -14.97 7.40 -8.37
C PRO A 70 -13.63 7.84 -9.00
N PRO A 71 -13.62 8.72 -10.01
CA PRO A 71 -12.39 9.29 -10.56
C PRO A 71 -11.54 10.06 -9.52
N SER A 72 -10.20 10.14 -9.68
CA SER A 72 -9.35 9.63 -10.78
C SER A 72 -9.23 8.11 -10.75
N LYS A 73 -9.36 7.46 -11.91
CA LYS A 73 -9.28 6.01 -12.01
C LYS A 73 -8.67 5.56 -13.35
N LEU A 74 -8.31 4.29 -13.45
CA LEU A 74 -7.80 3.65 -14.67
C LEU A 74 -8.93 3.08 -15.52
N TYR A 75 -10.17 3.12 -15.01
CA TYR A 75 -11.38 2.52 -15.63
C TYR A 75 -11.26 0.98 -15.75
N LEU A 76 -10.81 0.36 -14.68
CA LEU A 76 -10.74 -1.09 -14.56
C LEU A 76 -12.16 -1.69 -14.56
N ARG A 77 -12.32 -2.84 -15.22
CA ARG A 77 -13.60 -3.57 -15.28
C ARG A 77 -13.66 -4.67 -14.25
N SER A 78 -14.82 -4.88 -13.63
CA SER A 78 -15.05 -6.02 -12.74
C SER A 78 -14.69 -7.34 -13.42
N GLY A 79 -14.00 -8.23 -12.71
CA GLY A 79 -13.51 -9.51 -13.25
C GLY A 79 -12.22 -9.42 -14.07
N GLN A 80 -11.82 -8.23 -14.53
CA GLN A 80 -10.57 -8.03 -15.25
C GLN A 80 -9.37 -8.50 -14.42
N LYS A 81 -8.39 -9.15 -15.07
CA LYS A 81 -7.13 -9.57 -14.42
C LYS A 81 -6.00 -8.63 -14.83
N VAL A 82 -5.39 -7.94 -13.87
CA VAL A 82 -4.31 -6.94 -14.09
C VAL A 82 -3.10 -7.31 -13.25
N LYS A 83 -1.89 -7.25 -13.83
CA LYS A 83 -0.65 -7.49 -13.05
C LYS A 83 -0.49 -6.44 -11.95
N LEU A 84 -0.05 -6.85 -10.77
CA LEU A 84 0.15 -5.99 -9.59
C LEU A 84 1.00 -4.75 -9.94
N ARG A 85 2.09 -4.92 -10.70
CA ARG A 85 2.97 -3.83 -11.13
C ARG A 85 2.24 -2.72 -11.90
N TYR A 86 1.19 -3.03 -12.64
CA TYR A 86 0.42 -2.03 -13.39
C TYR A 86 -0.55 -1.27 -12.49
N LEU A 87 -1.13 -1.94 -11.49
CA LEU A 87 -1.92 -1.29 -10.45
C LEU A 87 -1.06 -0.34 -9.61
N ILE A 88 0.15 -0.76 -9.22
CA ILE A 88 1.15 0.09 -8.53
C ILE A 88 1.44 1.35 -9.35
N ARG A 89 1.75 1.22 -10.65
CA ARG A 89 2.02 2.35 -11.53
C ARG A 89 0.83 3.28 -11.67
N ALA A 90 -0.37 2.74 -11.79
CA ALA A 90 -1.60 3.52 -11.88
C ALA A 90 -1.87 4.32 -10.59
N ALA A 91 -1.72 3.69 -9.42
CA ALA A 91 -1.91 4.35 -8.12
C ALA A 91 -0.84 5.44 -7.86
N ALA A 92 0.44 5.17 -8.18
CA ALA A 92 1.54 6.10 -7.97
C ALA A 92 1.48 7.31 -8.92
N VAL A 93 1.30 7.08 -10.21
CA VAL A 93 1.47 8.09 -11.26
C VAL A 93 0.16 8.79 -11.61
N LYS A 94 -0.88 8.04 -11.97
CA LYS A 94 -2.21 8.60 -12.30
C LYS A 94 -3.04 8.92 -11.05
N SER A 95 -2.66 8.37 -9.90
CA SER A 95 -3.47 8.48 -8.67
C SER A 95 -4.82 7.74 -8.77
N ALA A 96 -4.85 6.62 -9.47
CA ALA A 96 -6.05 5.85 -9.76
C ALA A 96 -6.66 5.24 -8.49
N ASN A 97 -7.95 5.51 -8.21
CA ASN A 97 -8.67 5.04 -7.03
C ASN A 97 -8.96 3.55 -7.15
N ASP A 98 -9.50 3.10 -8.28
CA ASP A 98 -9.77 1.70 -8.59
C ASP A 98 -8.52 0.80 -8.43
N ALA A 99 -7.37 1.30 -8.88
CA ALA A 99 -6.11 0.59 -8.68
C ALA A 99 -5.69 0.52 -7.21
N ALA A 100 -5.93 1.60 -6.43
CA ALA A 100 -5.59 1.62 -5.01
C ALA A 100 -6.44 0.64 -4.19
N THR A 101 -7.75 0.60 -4.44
CA THR A 101 -8.67 -0.36 -3.82
C THR A 101 -8.31 -1.79 -4.22
N ALA A 102 -8.07 -2.07 -5.50
CA ALA A 102 -7.65 -3.38 -5.97
C ALA A 102 -6.32 -3.85 -5.34
N LEU A 103 -5.37 -2.94 -5.12
CA LEU A 103 -4.12 -3.23 -4.40
C LEU A 103 -4.39 -3.65 -2.95
N GLY A 104 -5.27 -2.93 -2.25
CA GLY A 104 -5.64 -3.24 -0.87
C GLY A 104 -6.32 -4.60 -0.74
N GLU A 105 -7.28 -4.88 -1.61
CA GLU A 105 -7.97 -6.17 -1.67
C GLU A 105 -7.03 -7.33 -2.02
N ALA A 106 -6.05 -7.10 -2.90
CA ALA A 106 -5.08 -8.13 -3.29
C ALA A 106 -4.14 -8.53 -2.15
N ILE A 107 -3.85 -7.62 -1.20
CA ILE A 107 -2.95 -7.86 -0.06
C ILE A 107 -3.70 -8.46 1.13
N GLU A 108 -4.88 -7.94 1.48
CA GLU A 108 -5.58 -8.27 2.74
C GLU A 108 -6.97 -8.87 2.51
N GLY A 109 -7.36 -9.13 1.28
CA GLY A 109 -8.68 -9.69 0.93
C GLY A 109 -9.84 -8.70 1.04
N SER A 110 -9.70 -7.61 1.79
CA SER A 110 -10.73 -6.56 1.91
C SER A 110 -10.13 -5.19 2.24
N GLU A 111 -10.84 -4.12 1.86
CA GLU A 111 -10.41 -2.75 2.16
C GLU A 111 -10.36 -2.48 3.68
N ALA A 112 -11.30 -3.04 4.46
CA ALA A 112 -11.31 -2.89 5.91
C ALA A 112 -10.09 -3.57 6.58
N ALA A 113 -9.70 -4.76 6.15
CA ALA A 113 -8.49 -5.44 6.62
C ALA A 113 -7.24 -4.65 6.22
N PHE A 114 -7.21 -4.15 5.00
CA PHE A 114 -6.11 -3.31 4.50
C PHE A 114 -6.01 -1.98 5.26
N ALA A 115 -7.14 -1.35 5.61
CA ALA A 115 -7.14 -0.17 6.48
C ALA A 115 -6.53 -0.46 7.85
N ARG A 116 -6.85 -1.61 8.47
CA ARG A 116 -6.23 -2.02 9.74
C ARG A 116 -4.72 -2.18 9.62
N ARG A 117 -4.22 -2.84 8.56
CA ARG A 117 -2.77 -3.00 8.32
C ARG A 117 -2.09 -1.64 8.15
N ARG A 118 -2.63 -0.74 7.34
CA ARG A 118 -2.09 0.60 7.13
C ARG A 118 -2.04 1.42 8.42
N ASN A 119 -3.06 1.33 9.27
CA ASN A 119 -3.09 2.03 10.56
C ASN A 119 -2.06 1.46 11.53
N ARG A 120 -1.85 0.14 11.58
CA ARG A 120 -0.75 -0.46 12.33
C ARG A 120 0.62 0.02 11.83
N THR A 121 0.81 0.05 10.52
CA THR A 121 2.05 0.53 9.90
C THR A 121 2.29 2.01 10.18
N ALA A 122 1.25 2.86 10.07
CA ALA A 122 1.34 4.28 10.41
C ALA A 122 1.77 4.48 11.88
N LYS A 123 1.15 3.76 12.80
CA LYS A 123 1.50 3.82 14.23
C LYS A 123 2.95 3.36 14.48
N ALA A 124 3.40 2.30 13.80
CA ALA A 124 4.77 1.78 13.90
C ALA A 124 5.84 2.76 13.37
N MET A 125 5.46 3.67 12.45
CA MET A 125 6.30 4.76 11.94
C MET A 125 6.27 6.02 12.82
N GLY A 126 5.45 6.07 13.86
CA GLY A 126 5.24 7.29 14.65
C GLY A 126 4.24 8.29 14.06
N MET A 127 3.43 7.88 13.06
CA MET A 127 2.34 8.68 12.51
C MET A 127 1.11 8.65 13.44
N ASN A 128 1.27 9.21 14.64
CA ASN A 128 0.32 9.03 15.74
C ASN A 128 -1.00 9.80 15.60
N ARG A 129 -1.08 10.72 14.65
CA ARG A 129 -2.29 11.54 14.39
C ARG A 129 -2.98 11.18 13.07
N THR A 130 -2.67 10.00 12.51
CA THR A 130 -3.19 9.52 11.23
C THR A 130 -4.14 8.35 11.43
N THR A 131 -5.26 8.38 10.72
CA THR A 131 -6.21 7.27 10.59
C THR A 131 -6.64 7.14 9.14
N PHE A 132 -6.39 5.98 8.55
CA PHE A 132 -6.82 5.62 7.20
C PHE A 132 -8.08 4.76 7.27
N LYS A 133 -9.11 5.09 6.48
CA LYS A 133 -10.36 4.34 6.35
C LYS A 133 -10.44 3.59 5.02
N ASN A 134 -10.03 4.21 3.92
CA ASN A 134 -10.05 3.66 2.57
C ASN A 134 -8.66 3.73 1.89
N ALA A 135 -8.44 2.96 0.82
CA ALA A 135 -7.14 2.81 0.16
C ALA A 135 -6.72 4.03 -0.69
N HIS A 136 -7.66 4.88 -1.08
CA HIS A 136 -7.50 5.90 -2.11
C HIS A 136 -7.50 7.34 -1.59
N GLY A 137 -8.14 7.61 -0.43
CA GLY A 137 -8.18 8.92 0.22
C GLY A 137 -9.36 9.79 -0.17
N LEU A 138 -10.44 9.24 -0.70
CA LEU A 138 -11.71 9.97 -0.77
C LEU A 138 -12.19 10.30 0.64
N THR A 139 -12.91 11.41 0.75
CA THR A 139 -13.34 11.95 2.03
C THR A 139 -14.29 10.98 2.74
N GLU A 140 -13.92 10.61 3.95
CA GLU A 140 -14.69 9.74 4.83
C GLU A 140 -14.53 10.23 6.28
N PRO A 141 -15.57 10.17 7.13
CA PRO A 141 -15.46 10.57 8.52
C PRO A 141 -14.32 9.86 9.25
N GLY A 142 -13.45 10.63 9.89
CA GLY A 142 -12.28 10.11 10.60
C GLY A 142 -11.08 9.72 9.72
N HIS A 143 -11.17 9.80 8.38
CA HIS A 143 -10.02 9.63 7.48
C HIS A 143 -9.17 10.90 7.48
N LEU A 144 -8.28 11.01 8.43
CA LEU A 144 -7.49 12.21 8.70
C LEU A 144 -6.01 11.90 8.87
N SER A 145 -5.18 12.86 8.54
CA SER A 145 -3.72 12.84 8.74
C SER A 145 -3.19 14.24 9.03
N THR A 146 -1.87 14.36 9.14
CA THR A 146 -1.21 15.64 9.42
C THR A 146 -0.07 15.88 8.41
N ALA A 147 0.36 17.15 8.27
CA ALA A 147 1.52 17.47 7.44
C ALA A 147 2.78 16.78 7.98
N ARG A 148 2.92 16.68 9.31
CA ARG A 148 4.02 15.94 9.97
C ARG A 148 4.02 14.47 9.57
N ASP A 149 2.91 13.78 9.75
CA ASP A 149 2.82 12.34 9.50
C ASP A 149 3.05 12.01 8.01
N MET A 150 2.52 12.83 7.09
CA MET A 150 2.75 12.64 5.67
C MET A 150 4.20 12.92 5.25
N THR A 151 4.90 13.83 5.92
CA THR A 151 6.33 14.07 5.69
C THR A 151 7.17 12.89 6.19
N ILE A 152 6.85 12.34 7.38
CA ILE A 152 7.46 11.11 7.92
C ILE A 152 7.30 9.97 6.92
N LEU A 153 6.07 9.75 6.41
CA LEU A 153 5.80 8.71 5.41
C LEU A 153 6.59 8.92 4.12
N GLY A 154 6.73 10.17 3.66
CA GLY A 154 7.54 10.50 2.50
C GLY A 154 9.02 10.12 2.70
N ARG A 155 9.55 10.33 3.89
CA ARG A 155 10.91 9.96 4.26
C ARG A 155 11.09 8.44 4.30
N HIS A 156 10.16 7.71 4.90
CA HIS A 156 10.14 6.24 4.91
C HIS A 156 10.07 5.65 3.50
N LEU A 157 9.22 6.17 2.61
CA LEU A 157 9.15 5.70 1.21
C LEU A 157 10.50 5.81 0.51
N PHE A 158 11.25 6.87 0.77
CA PHE A 158 12.57 7.08 0.16
C PHE A 158 13.62 6.11 0.70
N TYR A 159 13.69 5.93 2.02
CA TYR A 159 14.75 5.13 2.65
C TYR A 159 14.45 3.63 2.69
N ASP A 160 13.18 3.25 2.90
CA ASP A 160 12.81 1.85 3.07
C ASP A 160 12.62 1.16 1.72
N PHE A 161 12.22 1.91 0.67
CA PHE A 161 11.95 1.39 -0.66
C PHE A 161 12.61 2.19 -1.80
N PRO A 162 13.93 2.37 -1.79
CA PRO A 162 14.64 3.17 -2.79
C PRO A 162 14.46 2.63 -4.20
N GLU A 163 14.29 1.32 -4.38
CA GLU A 163 14.10 0.66 -5.68
C GLU A 163 12.77 1.04 -6.34
N TYR A 164 11.73 1.33 -5.54
CA TYR A 164 10.41 1.73 -6.04
C TYR A 164 10.24 3.25 -6.09
N TYR A 165 11.13 4.01 -5.43
CA TYR A 165 10.96 5.46 -5.29
C TYR A 165 10.96 6.21 -6.61
N ASN A 166 11.68 5.71 -7.62
CA ASN A 166 11.70 6.28 -8.98
C ASN A 166 10.31 6.38 -9.64
N LEU A 167 9.32 5.60 -9.18
CA LEU A 167 7.96 5.65 -9.69
C LEU A 167 7.33 7.04 -9.51
N PHE A 168 7.66 7.73 -8.42
CA PHE A 168 7.10 9.04 -8.08
C PHE A 168 7.67 10.17 -8.95
N ALA A 169 8.87 10.00 -9.51
CA ALA A 169 9.51 10.94 -10.42
C ALA A 169 9.02 10.83 -11.87
N ARG A 170 8.39 9.72 -12.25
CA ARG A 170 7.96 9.46 -13.63
C ARG A 170 6.88 10.44 -14.06
N LYS A 171 7.13 11.23 -15.10
CA LYS A 171 6.14 12.16 -15.68
C LYS A 171 5.02 11.41 -16.42
N THR A 172 5.37 10.26 -17.02
CA THR A 172 4.47 9.32 -17.69
C THR A 172 4.91 7.89 -17.41
N THR A 173 3.99 6.92 -17.51
CA THR A 173 4.31 5.49 -17.46
C THR A 173 3.22 4.67 -18.12
N SER A 174 3.52 3.39 -18.44
CA SER A 174 2.51 2.43 -18.90
C SER A 174 1.94 1.66 -17.71
N ALA A 175 0.61 1.66 -17.59
CA ALA A 175 -0.15 0.85 -16.65
C ALA A 175 -0.90 -0.25 -17.44
N GLY A 176 -0.18 -1.26 -17.90
CA GLY A 176 -0.64 -2.21 -18.92
C GLY A 176 -0.59 -1.57 -20.30
N SER A 177 -1.68 -1.68 -21.05
CA SER A 177 -1.84 -1.03 -22.38
C SER A 177 -2.05 0.48 -22.28
N THR A 178 -2.43 1.00 -21.11
CA THR A 178 -2.78 2.42 -20.93
C THR A 178 -1.57 3.25 -20.53
N LYS A 179 -1.23 4.27 -21.33
CA LYS A 179 -0.24 5.30 -20.97
C LYS A 179 -0.88 6.32 -20.02
N VAL A 180 -0.32 6.49 -18.85
CA VAL A 180 -0.82 7.42 -17.81
C VAL A 180 0.15 8.55 -17.54
N ARG A 181 -0.38 9.74 -17.21
CA ARG A 181 0.39 10.94 -16.88
C ARG A 181 0.38 11.19 -15.38
N ASN A 182 1.52 11.66 -14.85
CA ASN A 182 1.64 11.98 -13.43
C ASN A 182 0.82 13.21 -13.06
N THR A 183 0.07 13.11 -11.97
CA THR A 183 -0.70 14.23 -11.40
C THR A 183 0.20 15.34 -10.88
N ASN A 184 1.47 15.05 -10.58
CA ASN A 184 2.48 16.02 -10.11
C ASN A 184 3.40 16.54 -11.24
N ARG A 185 3.13 16.20 -12.52
CA ARG A 185 4.05 16.46 -13.63
C ARG A 185 4.52 17.92 -13.76
N ARG A 186 3.64 18.91 -13.45
CA ARG A 186 4.00 20.33 -13.52
C ARG A 186 5.09 20.67 -12.51
N PHE A 187 4.97 20.21 -11.26
CA PHE A 187 6.01 20.45 -10.25
C PHE A 187 7.30 19.69 -10.58
N LEU A 188 7.19 18.42 -10.98
CA LEU A 188 8.34 17.61 -11.39
C LEU A 188 9.11 18.18 -12.60
N SER A 189 8.43 18.95 -13.48
CA SER A 189 9.10 19.58 -14.63
C SER A 189 9.72 20.92 -14.30
N ASN A 190 9.10 21.70 -13.39
CA ASN A 190 9.43 23.10 -13.19
C ASN A 190 10.28 23.37 -11.96
N TYR A 191 10.40 22.39 -11.03
CA TYR A 191 11.21 22.59 -9.84
C TYR A 191 12.51 21.78 -9.92
N ARG A 192 13.65 22.47 -9.86
CA ARG A 192 14.98 21.85 -9.97
C ARG A 192 15.20 20.79 -8.89
N GLY A 193 15.53 19.57 -9.30
CA GLY A 193 15.81 18.44 -8.43
C GLY A 193 14.56 17.71 -7.92
N ALA A 194 13.34 18.11 -8.32
CA ALA A 194 12.10 17.43 -7.91
C ALA A 194 12.06 15.97 -8.41
N ASP A 195 11.80 15.03 -7.51
CA ASP A 195 11.73 13.59 -7.79
C ASP A 195 10.56 12.86 -7.11
N GLY A 196 9.63 13.59 -6.53
CA GLY A 196 8.45 12.99 -5.88
C GLY A 196 7.49 14.03 -5.33
N ILE A 197 6.48 13.65 -4.57
CA ILE A 197 6.02 12.29 -4.31
C ILE A 197 4.57 12.14 -4.76
N LYS A 198 3.62 12.90 -4.11
CA LYS A 198 2.19 12.68 -4.35
C LYS A 198 1.35 13.94 -4.17
N THR A 199 0.42 14.15 -5.10
CA THR A 199 -0.65 15.16 -5.00
C THR A 199 -1.91 14.56 -4.36
N GLY A 200 -2.72 15.41 -3.73
CA GLY A 200 -4.05 15.07 -3.26
C GLY A 200 -5.02 16.22 -3.48
N TYR A 201 -6.28 15.90 -3.78
CA TYR A 201 -7.37 16.87 -3.86
C TYR A 201 -8.71 16.21 -3.56
N THR A 202 -9.46 16.80 -2.66
CA THR A 202 -10.92 16.67 -2.53
C THR A 202 -11.48 18.03 -2.15
N ARG A 203 -12.77 18.28 -2.32
CA ARG A 203 -13.40 19.54 -1.90
C ARG A 203 -13.13 19.82 -0.40
N ALA A 204 -13.16 18.80 0.45
CA ALA A 204 -12.90 18.93 1.88
C ALA A 204 -11.42 19.20 2.20
N ALA A 205 -10.48 18.61 1.45
CA ALA A 205 -9.04 18.73 1.69
C ALA A 205 -8.41 20.01 1.11
N GLY A 206 -8.95 20.54 0.01
CA GLY A 206 -8.19 21.47 -0.84
C GLY A 206 -7.07 20.75 -1.60
N TYR A 207 -6.12 21.51 -2.15
CA TYR A 207 -5.01 20.98 -2.94
C TYR A 207 -3.81 20.68 -2.05
N ASN A 208 -3.49 19.38 -1.90
CA ASN A 208 -2.38 18.89 -1.09
C ASN A 208 -1.21 18.45 -1.98
N LEU A 209 0.02 18.47 -1.43
CA LEU A 209 1.21 17.91 -2.06
C LEU A 209 2.22 17.51 -0.98
N VAL A 210 2.75 16.31 -1.08
CA VAL A 210 4.04 15.93 -0.52
C VAL A 210 5.04 15.93 -1.67
N ALA A 211 6.02 16.79 -1.61
CA ALA A 211 7.08 16.91 -2.60
C ALA A 211 8.43 16.53 -2.01
N SER A 212 9.32 16.03 -2.85
CA SER A 212 10.71 15.78 -2.55
C SER A 212 11.57 16.34 -3.68
N ALA A 213 12.73 16.87 -3.30
CA ALA A 213 13.76 17.28 -4.25
C ALA A 213 15.14 16.99 -3.69
N ASN A 214 16.08 16.69 -4.60
CA ASN A 214 17.49 16.52 -4.30
C ASN A 214 18.33 17.55 -5.07
N ARG A 215 19.25 18.21 -4.35
CA ARG A 215 20.26 19.12 -4.95
C ARG A 215 21.60 18.82 -4.30
N ASN A 216 22.56 18.39 -5.10
CA ASN A 216 23.94 18.12 -4.64
C ASN A 216 24.02 17.23 -3.38
N GLY A 217 23.17 16.18 -3.31
CA GLY A 217 23.10 15.27 -2.16
C GLY A 217 22.19 15.75 -1.01
N GLU A 218 21.80 17.02 -0.99
CA GLU A 218 20.82 17.54 -0.02
C GLU A 218 19.42 17.14 -0.48
N ARG A 219 18.66 16.47 0.39
CA ARG A 219 17.28 16.03 0.10
C ARG A 219 16.31 16.69 1.04
N ILE A 220 15.37 17.47 0.49
CA ILE A 220 14.30 18.13 1.24
C ILE A 220 12.97 17.49 0.91
N ILE A 221 12.16 17.23 1.93
CA ILE A 221 10.77 16.82 1.80
C ILE A 221 9.88 17.94 2.32
N THR A 222 8.92 18.38 1.51
CA THR A 222 7.98 19.45 1.85
C THR A 222 6.56 18.95 1.68
N THR A 223 5.74 19.12 2.71
CA THR A 223 4.31 18.80 2.70
C THR A 223 3.50 20.09 2.84
N VAL A 224 2.49 20.24 1.98
CA VAL A 224 1.48 21.33 2.07
C VAL A 224 0.10 20.71 1.97
N PHE A 225 -0.76 21.08 2.91
CA PHE A 225 -2.20 20.82 2.90
C PHE A 225 -2.98 22.09 2.62
N GLY A 226 -4.16 21.98 2.01
CA GLY A 226 -5.16 23.04 1.94
C GLY A 226 -4.86 24.16 0.97
N GLY A 227 -4.06 23.93 -0.08
CA GLY A 227 -3.87 24.91 -1.15
C GLY A 227 -5.18 25.25 -1.85
N ARG A 228 -5.30 26.48 -2.36
CA ARG A 228 -6.51 26.97 -3.06
C ARG A 228 -6.60 26.47 -4.51
N SER A 229 -5.45 26.24 -5.15
CA SER A 229 -5.35 25.74 -6.52
C SER A 229 -4.06 24.93 -6.71
N THR A 230 -3.93 24.21 -7.82
CA THR A 230 -2.68 23.54 -8.19
C THR A 230 -1.51 24.52 -8.30
N THR A 231 -1.74 25.70 -8.90
CA THR A 231 -0.71 26.72 -9.10
C THR A 231 -0.24 27.30 -7.77
N THR A 232 -1.16 27.77 -6.92
CA THR A 232 -0.82 28.37 -5.63
C THR A 232 -0.17 27.37 -4.68
N ARG A 233 -0.65 26.12 -4.67
CA ARG A 233 -0.03 25.01 -3.91
C ARG A 233 1.41 24.75 -4.38
N ASN A 234 1.65 24.65 -5.68
CA ASN A 234 2.99 24.42 -6.22
C ASN A 234 3.94 25.57 -5.89
N ALA A 235 3.48 26.83 -6.02
CA ALA A 235 4.26 28.01 -5.63
C ALA A 235 4.63 27.97 -4.14
N GLN A 236 3.68 27.65 -3.27
CA GLN A 236 3.92 27.55 -1.83
C GLN A 236 4.91 26.42 -1.50
N VAL A 237 4.78 25.24 -2.13
CA VAL A 237 5.73 24.13 -1.96
C VAL A 237 7.11 24.53 -2.44
N ALA A 238 7.23 25.20 -3.59
CA ALA A 238 8.52 25.70 -4.10
C ALA A 238 9.18 26.70 -3.14
N LYS A 239 8.40 27.68 -2.63
CA LYS A 239 8.87 28.64 -1.64
C LYS A 239 9.42 27.97 -0.38
N LEU A 240 8.64 27.04 0.20
CA LEU A 240 9.01 26.31 1.41
C LEU A 240 10.20 25.35 1.17
N MET A 241 10.27 24.73 0.02
CA MET A 241 11.38 23.85 -0.34
C MET A 241 12.70 24.64 -0.54
N ASN A 242 12.62 25.84 -1.14
CA ASN A 242 13.78 26.74 -1.21
C ASN A 242 14.21 27.20 0.18
N LEU A 243 13.28 27.50 1.09
CA LEU A 243 13.58 27.78 2.49
C LEU A 243 14.29 26.56 3.14
N GLY A 244 13.83 25.35 2.84
CA GLY A 244 14.45 24.11 3.30
C GLY A 244 15.91 23.99 2.85
N PHE A 245 16.19 24.16 1.57
CA PHE A 245 17.56 24.14 1.04
C PHE A 245 18.45 25.28 1.60
N LYS A 246 17.86 26.45 1.92
CA LYS A 246 18.61 27.54 2.55
C LYS A 246 18.98 27.24 4.01
N LYS A 247 18.10 26.52 4.75
CA LYS A 247 18.28 26.22 6.17
C LYS A 247 19.00 24.89 6.42
N ALA A 248 18.99 23.98 5.46
CA ALA A 248 19.59 22.66 5.62
C ALA A 248 21.11 22.79 5.85
N PRO A 249 21.67 22.14 6.87
CA PRO A 249 23.10 22.11 7.10
C PRO A 249 23.81 21.42 5.92
N ARG A 250 24.96 21.96 5.50
CA ARG A 250 25.73 21.38 4.37
C ARG A 250 26.25 19.98 4.69
N ASN A 251 26.88 19.83 5.85
CA ASN A 251 27.47 18.56 6.30
C ASN A 251 26.57 17.90 7.34
N VAL A 252 25.85 16.87 6.92
CA VAL A 252 24.92 16.13 7.78
C VAL A 252 25.20 14.64 7.69
N LYS A 253 25.40 13.98 8.83
CA LYS A 253 25.41 12.52 8.89
C LYS A 253 24.02 11.98 8.56
N ILE A 254 23.94 11.09 7.57
CA ILE A 254 22.67 10.47 7.18
C ILE A 254 22.17 9.56 8.30
N GLN A 255 21.01 9.90 8.84
CA GLN A 255 20.29 9.12 9.83
C GLN A 255 19.04 8.55 9.19
N LYS A 256 19.08 7.31 8.68
CA LYS A 256 17.89 6.67 8.10
C LYS A 256 16.81 6.50 9.16
N PRO A 257 15.51 6.62 8.80
CA PRO A 257 14.43 6.30 9.74
C PRO A 257 14.51 4.82 10.09
N LYS A 258 14.15 4.48 11.33
CA LYS A 258 14.06 3.06 11.73
C LYS A 258 12.87 2.42 11.02
N PRO A 259 13.03 1.27 10.35
CA PRO A 259 11.91 0.56 9.75
C PRO A 259 10.79 0.30 10.78
N PRO A 260 9.51 0.27 10.35
CA PRO A 260 8.40 0.04 11.28
C PRO A 260 8.56 -1.28 12.03
N SER A 261 8.55 -1.24 13.36
CA SER A 261 8.58 -2.42 14.22
C SER A 261 7.18 -2.74 14.74
N TYR A 262 6.69 -3.95 14.46
CA TYR A 262 5.36 -4.41 14.88
C TYR A 262 5.38 -5.10 16.26
N THR A 263 6.55 -5.47 16.77
CA THR A 263 6.71 -6.17 18.07
C THR A 263 6.29 -5.30 19.25
N ALA A 264 6.57 -4.00 19.23
CA ALA A 264 6.14 -3.06 20.26
C ALA A 264 4.61 -2.93 20.33
N ILE A 265 3.93 -2.98 19.19
CA ILE A 265 2.46 -2.92 19.09
C ILE A 265 1.84 -4.22 19.63
N ALA A 266 2.43 -5.38 19.34
CA ALA A 266 2.00 -6.66 19.88
C ALA A 266 2.14 -6.71 21.41
N ARG A 267 3.25 -6.23 21.97
CA ARG A 267 3.46 -6.13 23.42
C ARG A 267 2.46 -5.18 24.10
N ALA A 268 2.17 -4.02 23.51
CA ALA A 268 1.17 -3.09 24.06
C ALA A 268 -0.27 -3.66 24.00
N SER A 269 -0.55 -4.58 23.08
CA SER A 269 -1.83 -5.31 23.00
C SER A 269 -1.91 -6.46 24.00
N GLN A 270 -0.78 -7.08 24.36
CA GLN A 270 -0.72 -8.16 25.35
C GLN A 270 -0.82 -7.67 26.80
N VAL A 271 -0.49 -6.41 27.09
CA VAL A 271 -0.60 -5.85 28.45
C VAL A 271 -2.05 -5.66 28.93
N LYS A 272 -3.02 -5.85 28.07
CA LYS A 272 -4.45 -6.00 28.43
C LYS A 272 -4.94 -7.45 28.29
N SER A 273 -4.16 -8.41 28.73
CA SER A 273 -4.73 -9.72 29.05
C SER A 273 -5.62 -9.51 30.29
N ILE A 274 -6.92 -9.64 30.09
CA ILE A 274 -7.89 -9.61 31.18
C ILE A 274 -7.56 -10.78 32.08
N SER A 275 -6.98 -10.49 33.26
CA SER A 275 -6.63 -11.48 34.28
C SER A 275 -7.86 -12.15 34.93
N LYS A 276 -9.08 -11.73 34.55
CA LYS A 276 -10.36 -12.36 34.90
C LYS A 276 -11.21 -12.49 33.63
N SER A 277 -11.44 -13.72 33.20
CA SER A 277 -12.45 -14.04 32.20
C SER A 277 -13.83 -13.64 32.72
N LEU A 278 -14.49 -12.70 32.03
CA LEU A 278 -15.93 -12.44 32.21
C LEU A 278 -16.73 -13.53 31.49
N ARG A 279 -16.40 -14.80 31.68
CA ARG A 279 -17.35 -15.86 31.32
C ARG A 279 -18.57 -15.66 32.21
N PRO A 280 -19.79 -15.55 31.65
CA PRO A 280 -21.00 -15.61 32.44
C PRO A 280 -20.95 -16.89 33.27
N LYS A 281 -21.18 -16.78 34.60
CA LYS A 281 -21.37 -17.97 35.41
C LYS A 281 -22.59 -18.72 34.81
N ILE A 282 -22.45 -20.07 34.71
CA ILE A 282 -23.50 -20.96 34.31
C ILE A 282 -24.77 -20.54 35.08
N ARG A 283 -25.84 -20.31 34.35
CA ARG A 283 -27.15 -19.98 34.92
C ARG A 283 -27.53 -21.10 35.92
N PRO A 284 -27.83 -20.80 37.19
CA PRO A 284 -28.33 -21.84 38.10
C PRO A 284 -29.60 -22.41 37.51
N GLU A 285 -29.72 -23.73 37.49
CA GLU A 285 -30.96 -24.41 37.15
C GLU A 285 -32.02 -24.02 38.18
N ASN A 286 -33.15 -23.60 37.68
CA ASN A 286 -34.47 -23.44 38.29
C ASN A 286 -34.57 -23.10 39.80
N ASN A 287 -34.83 -21.85 40.07
CA ASN A 287 -35.74 -21.49 41.16
C ASN A 287 -36.80 -20.50 40.62
N GLU A 288 -38.06 -20.93 40.59
CA GLU A 288 -39.21 -20.30 39.95
C GLU A 288 -39.67 -18.98 40.59
N ASN A 289 -38.89 -18.33 41.46
CA ASN A 289 -39.35 -17.19 42.25
C ASN A 289 -38.64 -15.84 42.02
N VAL A 290 -38.00 -15.62 40.86
CA VAL A 290 -37.31 -14.33 40.57
C VAL A 290 -37.82 -13.62 39.30
N ILE A 291 -38.98 -13.95 38.80
CA ILE A 291 -39.52 -13.32 37.56
C ILE A 291 -40.59 -12.25 37.83
N LEU A 292 -40.68 -11.65 38.97
CA LEU A 292 -41.80 -10.74 39.22
C LEU A 292 -41.47 -9.28 39.58
N ILE A 293 -40.27 -8.80 39.53
CA ILE A 293 -39.99 -7.41 39.93
C ILE A 293 -39.44 -6.51 38.80
N ALA A 294 -39.09 -7.02 37.62
CA ALA A 294 -38.48 -6.20 36.54
C ALA A 294 -39.44 -5.88 35.37
N THR A 295 -40.75 -6.13 35.49
CA THR A 295 -41.66 -6.06 34.32
C THR A 295 -42.60 -4.89 34.27
N ASN A 296 -42.67 -4.05 35.29
CA ASN A 296 -43.71 -3.00 35.32
C ASN A 296 -43.27 -1.61 34.81
N GLU A 297 -41.99 -1.30 34.81
CA GLU A 297 -41.50 0.02 34.31
C GLU A 297 -41.26 0.09 32.79
N TYR A 298 -41.05 -1.02 32.12
CA TYR A 298 -40.78 -1.01 30.65
C TYR A 298 -41.95 -1.51 29.80
N ARG A 299 -43.09 -1.86 30.43
CA ARG A 299 -44.26 -2.39 29.70
C ARG A 299 -45.01 -1.31 28.92
N SER A 300 -44.99 -0.07 29.39
CA SER A 300 -45.61 1.09 28.70
C SER A 300 -44.82 1.48 27.45
N ASP A 301 -43.47 1.43 27.50
CA ASP A 301 -42.61 1.85 26.39
C ASP A 301 -42.58 0.81 25.27
N ILE A 302 -42.62 -0.48 25.62
CA ILE A 302 -42.69 -1.57 24.64
C ILE A 302 -44.08 -1.60 23.96
N LEU A 303 -45.17 -1.35 24.71
CA LEU A 303 -46.52 -1.28 24.13
C LEU A 303 -46.75 -0.05 23.26
N SER A 304 -46.10 1.08 23.58
CA SER A 304 -46.12 2.27 22.71
C SER A 304 -45.33 2.08 21.44
N ALA A 305 -44.14 1.47 21.51
CA ALA A 305 -43.31 1.13 20.35
C ALA A 305 -43.98 0.10 19.42
N LEU A 306 -44.65 -0.92 19.97
CA LEU A 306 -45.43 -1.89 19.21
C LEU A 306 -46.66 -1.28 18.53
N LYS A 307 -47.33 -0.33 19.19
CA LYS A 307 -48.45 0.40 18.58
C LYS A 307 -47.98 1.30 17.44
N GLN A 308 -46.81 1.92 17.57
CA GLN A 308 -46.24 2.78 16.54
C GLN A 308 -45.82 1.98 15.31
N ALA A 309 -45.20 0.80 15.49
CA ALA A 309 -44.88 -0.12 14.42
C ALA A 309 -46.11 -0.68 13.68
N GLN A 310 -47.21 -0.93 14.37
CA GLN A 310 -48.47 -1.40 13.78
C GLN A 310 -49.24 -0.30 13.01
N ILE A 311 -48.94 0.98 13.27
CA ILE A 311 -49.53 2.12 12.53
C ILE A 311 -48.75 2.30 11.21
N GLU A 312 -47.46 2.09 11.20
CA GLU A 312 -46.64 2.17 9.97
C GLU A 312 -46.95 1.02 8.99
N ASP A 313 -47.24 -0.20 9.46
CA ASP A 313 -47.65 -1.33 8.63
C ASP A 313 -49.02 -1.18 7.97
N LYS A 314 -49.88 -0.33 8.49
CA LYS A 314 -51.22 -0.05 7.92
C LYS A 314 -51.21 0.99 6.80
N LEU A 315 -50.07 1.68 6.58
CA LEU A 315 -49.91 2.70 5.53
C LEU A 315 -49.27 2.16 4.27
N VAL A 316 -48.77 0.91 4.27
CA VAL A 316 -48.28 0.20 3.07
C VAL A 316 -49.23 -0.94 2.76
N GLY A 317 -50.41 -0.58 2.29
CA GLY A 317 -51.40 -1.51 1.78
C GLY A 317 -51.15 -1.92 0.35
N GLN A 318 -51.29 -3.25 0.13
CA GLN A 318 -51.53 -3.93 -1.16
C GLN A 318 -50.35 -4.12 -2.08
N THR A 319 -49.65 -5.25 -1.91
CA THR A 319 -49.61 -6.31 -2.97
C THR A 319 -49.18 -7.62 -2.30
N SER A 320 -50.07 -8.59 -2.37
CA SER A 320 -49.90 -9.95 -1.92
C SER A 320 -49.01 -10.73 -2.87
N GLU A 321 -48.01 -11.44 -2.33
CA GLU A 321 -47.67 -12.78 -2.81
C GLU A 321 -47.04 -13.63 -1.70
N VAL A 322 -47.57 -14.83 -1.64
CA VAL A 322 -47.39 -15.88 -0.64
C VAL A 322 -45.97 -16.45 -0.75
N TYR A 323 -45.22 -16.43 0.35
CA TYR A 323 -44.06 -17.31 0.50
C TYR A 323 -44.26 -18.29 1.65
N THR A 324 -44.38 -19.56 1.26
CA THR A 324 -44.47 -20.71 2.13
C THR A 324 -43.20 -20.92 2.95
N ASN A 325 -43.33 -21.30 4.19
CA ASN A 325 -42.30 -21.70 5.14
C ASN A 325 -41.41 -22.80 4.56
N ILE A 326 -40.10 -22.51 4.40
CA ILE A 326 -39.06 -23.51 4.21
C ILE A 326 -38.23 -23.58 5.50
N SER A 327 -38.44 -24.66 6.23
CA SER A 327 -37.59 -25.07 7.36
C SER A 327 -36.23 -25.50 6.82
N TYR A 328 -35.16 -24.80 7.14
CA TYR A 328 -33.79 -25.19 6.80
C TYR A 328 -33.22 -26.09 7.91
N ASN A 329 -33.18 -27.40 7.66
CA ASN A 329 -32.33 -28.32 8.40
C ASN A 329 -30.97 -28.35 7.72
N PRO A 330 -29.84 -28.06 8.40
CA PRO A 330 -28.54 -28.16 7.76
C PRO A 330 -28.11 -29.64 7.66
N GLU A 331 -27.96 -30.12 6.44
CA GLU A 331 -27.31 -31.43 6.19
C GLU A 331 -25.82 -31.37 6.54
N PRO A 332 -25.23 -32.46 7.07
CA PRO A 332 -23.81 -32.49 7.35
C PRO A 332 -22.99 -32.52 6.06
N LYS A 333 -21.97 -31.63 5.98
CA LYS A 333 -21.06 -31.53 4.84
C LYS A 333 -20.33 -32.87 4.63
N PRO A 334 -20.26 -33.38 3.38
CA PRO A 334 -19.46 -34.58 3.08
C PRO A 334 -17.96 -34.26 3.28
N ALA A 335 -17.28 -35.21 3.91
CA ALA A 335 -15.83 -35.17 4.11
C ALA A 335 -15.11 -35.19 2.75
N TYR A 336 -14.42 -34.13 2.41
CA TYR A 336 -13.54 -34.10 1.23
C TYR A 336 -12.28 -34.93 1.50
N LYS A 337 -12.14 -36.03 0.78
CA LYS A 337 -10.85 -36.71 0.62
C LYS A 337 -9.96 -35.80 -0.24
N ILE A 338 -8.83 -35.41 0.31
CA ILE A 338 -7.78 -34.69 -0.45
C ILE A 338 -7.10 -35.74 -1.32
N GLU A 339 -7.51 -35.86 -2.58
CA GLU A 339 -6.71 -36.51 -3.61
C GLU A 339 -5.58 -35.56 -4.00
N THR A 340 -4.35 -35.94 -3.78
CA THR A 340 -3.15 -35.30 -4.29
C THR A 340 -3.11 -35.50 -5.80
N VAL A 341 -3.63 -34.55 -6.56
CA VAL A 341 -3.48 -34.53 -8.01
C VAL A 341 -2.09 -34.01 -8.33
N ASP A 342 -1.24 -34.91 -8.77
CA ASP A 342 0.07 -34.60 -9.33
C ASP A 342 -0.13 -33.90 -10.70
N TYR A 343 0.05 -32.58 -10.75
CA TYR A 343 -0.02 -31.85 -12.01
C TYR A 343 1.25 -32.09 -12.81
N PRO A 344 1.16 -32.66 -14.03
CA PRO A 344 2.32 -32.75 -14.90
C PRO A 344 2.82 -31.32 -15.22
N ARG A 345 4.08 -31.05 -14.90
CA ARG A 345 4.77 -29.82 -15.27
C ARG A 345 4.97 -29.82 -16.78
N THR A 346 4.03 -29.26 -17.52
CA THR A 346 4.22 -28.94 -18.93
C THR A 346 5.20 -27.77 -19.03
N ILE A 347 6.46 -28.08 -19.26
CA ILE A 347 7.46 -27.11 -19.69
C ILE A 347 7.20 -26.88 -21.17
N SER A 348 6.52 -25.78 -21.52
CA SER A 348 6.50 -25.32 -22.91
C SER A 348 7.91 -24.87 -23.28
N ARG A 349 8.62 -25.70 -24.03
CA ARG A 349 9.84 -25.31 -24.72
C ARG A 349 9.47 -24.29 -25.78
N LEU A 350 9.83 -23.04 -25.56
CA LEU A 350 9.96 -22.08 -26.64
C LEU A 350 11.22 -22.45 -27.41
N THR A 351 11.07 -23.12 -28.54
CA THR A 351 12.10 -23.28 -29.55
C THR A 351 12.35 -21.92 -30.19
N SER A 352 13.38 -21.19 -29.73
CA SER A 352 13.97 -20.11 -30.48
C SER A 352 15.33 -20.58 -31.00
N SER A 353 15.44 -20.67 -32.31
CA SER A 353 16.65 -20.91 -33.06
C SER A 353 17.73 -19.87 -32.73
N GLY A 354 18.85 -20.34 -32.13
CA GLY A 354 20.07 -19.54 -31.91
C GLY A 354 20.59 -19.70 -30.49
N GLN A 355 21.60 -20.53 -30.30
CA GLN A 355 22.56 -20.68 -29.18
C GLN A 355 22.39 -19.69 -27.98
N LYS A 356 21.37 -19.89 -27.17
CA LYS A 356 21.15 -19.13 -25.91
C LYS A 356 21.05 -20.09 -24.72
N ASP A 357 22.01 -21.03 -24.63
CA ASP A 357 21.94 -22.07 -23.59
C ASP A 357 22.85 -21.76 -22.40
N TRP A 358 23.60 -20.66 -22.45
CA TRP A 358 24.47 -20.23 -21.36
C TRP A 358 23.68 -19.53 -20.24
N GLY A 359 24.25 -19.57 -19.05
CA GLY A 359 23.68 -18.91 -17.89
C GLY A 359 24.73 -18.36 -16.94
N ILE A 360 24.29 -17.70 -15.90
CA ILE A 360 25.15 -17.29 -14.79
C ILE A 360 24.52 -17.68 -13.46
N ASP A 361 25.37 -18.10 -12.52
CA ASP A 361 25.05 -18.35 -11.12
C ASP A 361 25.54 -17.18 -10.27
N ILE A 362 24.68 -16.62 -9.48
CA ILE A 362 25.01 -15.49 -8.59
C ILE A 362 25.02 -15.89 -7.10
N GLY A 363 25.07 -17.19 -6.85
CA GLY A 363 25.27 -17.77 -5.51
C GLY A 363 24.08 -18.51 -4.94
N THR A 364 24.32 -19.15 -3.78
CA THR A 364 23.33 -19.91 -3.02
C THR A 364 22.96 -19.17 -1.73
N TYR A 365 21.66 -19.08 -1.44
CA TYR A 365 21.10 -18.29 -0.35
C TYR A 365 20.29 -19.15 0.61
N PRO A 366 20.15 -18.76 1.89
CA PRO A 366 19.51 -19.60 2.92
C PRO A 366 18.01 -19.84 2.70
N ASN A 367 17.32 -18.96 1.98
CA ASN A 367 15.92 -19.15 1.63
C ASN A 367 15.59 -18.63 0.25
N ARG A 368 14.47 -19.12 -0.32
CA ARG A 368 14.03 -18.78 -1.67
C ARG A 368 13.78 -17.26 -1.84
N PHE A 369 13.27 -16.62 -0.83
CA PHE A 369 12.96 -15.19 -0.85
C PHE A 369 14.22 -14.34 -1.06
N ILE A 370 15.31 -14.64 -0.33
CA ILE A 370 16.59 -13.93 -0.49
C ILE A 370 17.16 -14.18 -1.89
N ALA A 371 17.12 -15.41 -2.39
CA ALA A 371 17.57 -15.75 -3.73
C ALA A 371 16.78 -14.98 -4.82
N ASP A 372 15.45 -14.96 -4.76
CA ASP A 372 14.60 -14.20 -5.68
C ASP A 372 14.87 -12.68 -5.59
N LYS A 373 15.06 -12.15 -4.38
CA LYS A 373 15.39 -10.74 -4.14
C LYS A 373 16.70 -10.33 -4.80
N ILE A 374 17.74 -11.15 -4.66
CA ILE A 374 19.04 -10.91 -5.28
C ILE A 374 18.94 -11.00 -6.80
N LEU A 375 18.23 -11.99 -7.36
CA LEU A 375 17.97 -12.08 -8.81
C LEU A 375 17.29 -10.82 -9.36
N ILE A 376 16.27 -10.30 -8.66
CA ILE A 376 15.60 -9.07 -9.08
C ILE A 376 16.54 -7.87 -9.01
N LYS A 377 17.29 -7.73 -7.92
CA LYS A 377 18.26 -6.65 -7.73
C LYS A 377 19.33 -6.67 -8.82
N THR A 378 19.90 -7.84 -9.10
CA THR A 378 20.92 -8.05 -10.14
C THR A 378 20.37 -7.77 -11.53
N ALA A 379 19.16 -8.24 -11.86
CA ALA A 379 18.52 -7.94 -13.14
C ALA A 379 18.24 -6.43 -13.34
N LEU A 380 18.01 -5.69 -12.27
CA LEU A 380 17.78 -4.23 -12.33
C LEU A 380 19.09 -3.46 -12.47
N SER A 381 20.18 -3.95 -11.87
CA SER A 381 21.50 -3.32 -11.96
C SER A 381 22.21 -3.61 -13.29
N GLU A 382 21.90 -4.73 -13.93
CA GLU A 382 22.52 -5.21 -15.18
C GLU A 382 21.47 -5.42 -16.30
N MET A 383 20.57 -4.45 -16.49
CA MET A 383 19.46 -4.56 -17.45
C MET A 383 19.90 -4.85 -18.88
N ILE A 384 21.03 -4.31 -19.32
CA ILE A 384 21.51 -4.47 -20.71
C ILE A 384 22.07 -5.88 -20.94
N SER A 385 22.89 -6.40 -20.01
CA SER A 385 23.54 -7.71 -20.15
C SER A 385 22.59 -8.87 -19.85
N LEU A 386 21.61 -8.67 -18.98
CA LEU A 386 20.65 -9.70 -18.55
C LEU A 386 19.26 -9.57 -19.19
N GLU A 387 19.12 -8.68 -20.19
CA GLU A 387 17.85 -8.51 -20.91
C GLU A 387 17.46 -9.79 -21.66
N GLY A 388 16.24 -10.24 -21.42
CA GLY A 388 15.69 -11.46 -22.01
C GLY A 388 16.09 -12.76 -21.31
N SER A 389 16.97 -12.73 -20.30
CA SER A 389 17.32 -13.92 -19.52
C SER A 389 16.19 -14.40 -18.61
N LEU A 390 16.13 -15.72 -18.38
CA LEU A 390 15.20 -16.38 -17.50
C LEU A 390 15.81 -16.46 -16.09
N ARG A 391 15.17 -15.87 -15.10
CA ARG A 391 15.53 -15.98 -13.68
C ARG A 391 15.01 -17.30 -13.10
N LYS A 392 15.89 -18.09 -12.49
CA LYS A 392 15.57 -19.38 -11.90
C LYS A 392 16.16 -19.50 -10.50
N VAL A 393 15.34 -19.93 -9.53
CA VAL A 393 15.79 -20.33 -8.20
C VAL A 393 15.59 -21.82 -8.04
N VAL A 394 16.67 -22.55 -7.73
CA VAL A 394 16.65 -24.00 -7.57
C VAL A 394 17.06 -24.33 -6.13
N LYS A 395 16.27 -25.16 -5.42
CA LYS A 395 16.62 -25.65 -4.10
C LYS A 395 17.70 -26.75 -4.26
N ASN A 396 18.80 -26.64 -3.53
CA ASN A 396 19.83 -27.67 -3.40
C ASN A 396 20.08 -28.00 -1.92
N LYS A 397 21.01 -28.89 -1.62
CA LYS A 397 21.34 -29.32 -0.26
C LYS A 397 21.93 -28.18 0.62
N TYR A 398 22.45 -27.12 0.01
CA TYR A 398 23.07 -25.97 0.70
C TYR A 398 22.14 -24.73 0.77
N GLY A 399 20.94 -24.79 0.14
CA GLY A 399 20.01 -23.68 0.15
C GLY A 399 19.32 -23.46 -1.21
N PHE A 400 19.19 -22.21 -1.61
CA PHE A 400 18.47 -21.80 -2.82
C PHE A 400 19.45 -21.09 -3.78
N ARG A 401 19.79 -21.79 -4.84
CA ARG A 401 20.72 -21.33 -5.90
C ARG A 401 19.99 -20.37 -6.84
N ALA A 402 20.58 -19.20 -7.08
CA ALA A 402 20.02 -18.13 -7.91
C ALA A 402 20.76 -18.03 -9.25
N THR A 403 20.03 -18.22 -10.37
CA THR A 403 20.63 -18.30 -11.71
C THR A 403 19.87 -17.48 -12.74
N PHE A 404 20.58 -16.96 -13.74
CA PHE A 404 20.02 -16.43 -14.98
C PHE A 404 20.37 -17.41 -16.11
N LEU A 405 19.40 -17.78 -16.93
CA LEU A 405 19.53 -18.72 -18.03
C LEU A 405 19.08 -18.10 -19.35
N GLY A 406 19.47 -18.68 -20.49
CA GLY A 406 19.08 -18.21 -21.82
C GLY A 406 19.90 -17.01 -22.29
N LEU A 407 21.16 -16.95 -21.89
CA LEU A 407 22.14 -15.97 -22.36
C LEU A 407 22.97 -16.55 -23.52
N SER A 408 23.58 -15.68 -24.32
CA SER A 408 24.72 -16.09 -25.17
C SER A 408 25.99 -16.11 -24.32
N GLU A 409 27.02 -16.83 -24.75
CA GLU A 409 28.31 -16.91 -24.07
C GLU A 409 28.88 -15.52 -23.78
N SER A 410 28.93 -14.66 -24.79
CA SER A 410 29.42 -13.28 -24.68
C SER A 410 28.64 -12.48 -23.63
N LYS A 411 27.30 -12.59 -23.60
CA LYS A 411 26.47 -11.90 -22.59
C LYS A 411 26.67 -12.44 -21.19
N ALA A 412 26.84 -13.75 -21.03
CA ALA A 412 27.14 -14.38 -19.74
C ALA A 412 28.52 -13.91 -19.21
N GLY A 413 29.55 -13.87 -20.07
CA GLY A 413 30.87 -13.35 -19.73
C GLY A 413 30.84 -11.89 -19.28
N GLN A 414 30.24 -11.00 -20.08
CA GLN A 414 30.10 -9.57 -19.77
C GLN A 414 29.34 -9.31 -18.51
N ALA A 415 28.24 -10.08 -18.27
CA ALA A 415 27.44 -9.95 -17.07
C ALA A 415 28.26 -10.33 -15.82
N CYS A 416 28.97 -11.46 -15.86
CA CYS A 416 29.79 -11.90 -14.75
C CYS A 416 30.96 -10.96 -14.44
N GLU A 417 31.64 -10.43 -15.44
CA GLU A 417 32.71 -9.45 -15.27
C GLU A 417 32.19 -8.19 -14.53
N ARG A 418 31.06 -7.62 -14.98
CA ARG A 418 30.46 -6.45 -14.35
C ARG A 418 29.97 -6.72 -12.92
N LEU A 419 29.45 -7.92 -12.67
CA LEU A 419 28.97 -8.32 -11.35
C LEU A 419 30.13 -8.50 -10.36
N ARG A 420 31.23 -9.12 -10.80
CA ARG A 420 32.47 -9.27 -10.01
C ARG A 420 33.08 -7.90 -9.65
N ASN A 421 33.11 -6.96 -10.61
CA ASN A 421 33.57 -5.58 -10.37
C ASN A 421 32.67 -4.81 -9.32
N ARG A 422 31.50 -5.34 -9.02
CA ARG A 422 30.59 -4.81 -7.97
C ARG A 422 30.56 -5.68 -6.71
N ASN A 423 31.55 -6.57 -6.55
CA ASN A 423 31.64 -7.52 -5.42
C ASN A 423 30.43 -8.48 -5.32
N ILE A 424 29.83 -8.84 -6.45
CA ILE A 424 28.78 -9.86 -6.52
C ILE A 424 29.41 -11.12 -7.13
N SER A 425 29.30 -12.24 -6.38
CA SER A 425 29.74 -13.55 -6.87
C SER A 425 29.03 -13.89 -8.17
N CYS A 426 29.77 -14.37 -9.17
CA CYS A 426 29.20 -14.77 -10.45
C CYS A 426 30.04 -15.87 -11.11
N ASP A 427 29.39 -16.99 -11.40
CA ASP A 427 29.95 -18.12 -12.12
C ASP A 427 29.17 -18.37 -13.42
N ILE A 428 29.90 -18.63 -14.51
CA ILE A 428 29.28 -18.90 -15.82
C ILE A 428 28.82 -20.36 -15.85
N ILE A 429 27.58 -20.58 -16.30
CA ILE A 429 27.02 -21.90 -16.54
C ILE A 429 27.05 -22.16 -18.03
N SER A 430 27.88 -23.12 -18.47
CA SER A 430 27.90 -23.61 -19.87
C SER A 430 26.68 -24.51 -20.16
N PRO A 431 26.29 -24.61 -21.45
CA PRO A 431 25.33 -25.65 -21.88
C PRO A 431 25.91 -27.02 -21.55
N GLY A 432 25.12 -27.88 -20.91
CA GLY A 432 25.47 -29.27 -20.61
C GLY A 432 25.28 -30.19 -21.81
#